data_9518c6d1da3fb40e1932bc2131a26098
#
_entry.id   9518c6d1da3fb40e1932bc2131a26098
#
_cell.length_a   1.000
_cell.length_b   1.000
_cell.length_c   1.000
_cell.angle_alpha   90.00
_cell.angle_beta   90.00
_cell.angle_gamma   90.00
#
_symmetry.space_group_name_H-M   'P 1'
#
loop_
_entity.id
_entity.type
_entity.pdbx_description
1 polymer ?
#
loop_
_entity_poly.entity_id
_entity_poly.type
_entity_poly.pdbx_seq_one_letter_code
_entity_poly.pdbx_strand_id
1 'polypeptide(L)'
;MKKILVTSALAALALMPASAQKVNKSSGGYPITPVPFTSVKVWNNTFWGQRIETSRKVTIPLAFSKCESEGRYKNFERAAHPSDTYDVGKLMPYSFDDTDPYKTIEGASYVLQTYPDKKLKAYIDSVLDIIAPAQEADGYLYTARTQNPKHPHFWAGDKRWSKEEDLSHELYNLGHMVEGAVAHWQATGSRKFLDIAIRYADCVVREVGPNPGQACVVPGHQIAEMALCKLYLATGVAVPQSGHKK
;
A
#
# COMPACT_ATOMS: atom_id res chain seq x y z
N MET A 1 27.22 -51.75 31.89
CA MET A 1 26.38 -50.57 32.19
C MET A 1 26.98 -49.37 31.46
N LYS A 2 26.41 -48.99 30.30
CA LYS A 2 26.85 -47.84 29.53
C LYS A 2 25.96 -46.65 29.86
N LYS A 3 26.56 -45.59 30.41
CA LYS A 3 25.87 -44.30 30.66
C LYS A 3 25.71 -43.54 29.36
N ILE A 4 24.46 -43.25 28.99
CA ILE A 4 24.12 -42.38 27.86
C ILE A 4 24.07 -40.96 28.42
N LEU A 5 24.99 -40.10 27.96
CA LEU A 5 24.92 -38.65 28.19
C LEU A 5 23.94 -38.05 27.16
N VAL A 6 22.85 -37.50 27.64
CA VAL A 6 21.95 -36.67 26.83
C VAL A 6 22.43 -35.21 26.94
N THR A 7 23.05 -34.73 25.91
CA THR A 7 23.42 -33.32 25.74
C THR A 7 22.21 -32.55 25.23
N SER A 8 21.59 -31.76 26.07
CA SER A 8 20.52 -30.84 25.72
C SER A 8 21.12 -29.62 25.01
N ALA A 9 20.95 -29.54 23.69
CA ALA A 9 21.27 -28.32 22.93
C ALA A 9 20.14 -27.31 23.12
N LEU A 10 20.33 -26.31 24.01
CA LEU A 10 19.52 -25.11 24.04
C LEU A 10 19.77 -24.31 22.77
N ALA A 11 18.82 -24.34 21.84
CA ALA A 11 18.80 -23.40 20.72
C ALA A 11 18.39 -22.02 21.24
N ALA A 12 19.37 -21.14 21.45
CA ALA A 12 19.13 -19.74 21.70
C ALA A 12 18.55 -19.12 20.40
N LEU A 13 17.22 -18.88 20.36
CA LEU A 13 16.62 -18.01 19.38
C LEU A 13 17.13 -16.60 19.65
N ALA A 14 18.15 -16.16 18.92
CA ALA A 14 18.55 -14.77 18.87
C ALA A 14 17.37 -13.96 18.29
N LEU A 15 16.69 -13.21 19.15
CA LEU A 15 15.83 -12.10 18.76
C LEU A 15 16.74 -11.10 18.03
N MET A 16 16.75 -11.17 16.70
CA MET A 16 17.36 -10.11 15.92
C MET A 16 16.60 -8.82 16.21
N PRO A 17 17.26 -7.75 16.69
CA PRO A 17 16.62 -6.46 16.80
C PRO A 17 16.19 -6.06 15.38
N ALA A 18 14.94 -5.59 15.25
CA ALA A 18 14.48 -4.99 14.00
C ALA A 18 15.53 -3.95 13.58
N SER A 19 16.19 -4.19 12.46
CA SER A 19 17.26 -3.33 11.96
C SER A 19 16.67 -1.94 11.82
N ALA A 20 17.06 -1.02 12.69
CA ALA A 20 16.77 0.40 12.50
C ALA A 20 17.23 0.74 11.07
N GLN A 21 16.26 1.08 10.23
CA GLN A 21 16.51 1.39 8.83
C GLN A 21 17.58 2.46 8.78
N LYS A 22 18.76 2.15 8.22
CA LYS A 22 19.76 3.16 7.94
C LYS A 22 19.13 4.13 6.95
N VAL A 23 18.69 5.28 7.45
CA VAL A 23 18.32 6.39 6.58
C VAL A 23 19.57 6.69 5.75
N ASN A 24 19.52 6.34 4.47
CA ASN A 24 20.56 6.74 3.54
C ASN A 24 20.62 8.26 3.62
N LYS A 25 21.73 8.78 4.15
CA LYS A 25 21.98 10.20 4.11
C LYS A 25 21.98 10.59 2.63
N SER A 26 20.94 11.30 2.20
CA SER A 26 20.91 11.85 0.87
C SER A 26 22.16 12.72 0.73
N SER A 27 23.01 12.42 -0.23
CA SER A 27 24.21 13.20 -0.56
C SER A 27 23.86 14.58 -1.15
N GLY A 28 22.62 15.01 -1.06
CA GLY A 28 22.05 16.18 -1.73
C GLY A 28 21.89 17.44 -0.90
N GLY A 29 22.55 17.57 0.24
CA GLY A 29 22.65 18.89 0.92
C GLY A 29 21.35 19.49 1.47
N TYR A 30 20.24 18.74 1.55
CA TYR A 30 19.02 19.25 2.19
C TYR A 30 19.23 19.36 3.70
N PRO A 31 19.07 20.55 4.30
CA PRO A 31 19.52 20.82 5.67
C PRO A 31 18.63 20.16 6.75
N ILE A 32 17.47 19.63 6.38
CA ILE A 32 16.52 19.03 7.32
C ILE A 32 16.52 17.51 7.14
N THR A 33 16.72 16.79 8.23
CA THR A 33 16.56 15.32 8.29
C THR A 33 15.32 14.99 9.11
N PRO A 34 14.32 14.30 8.54
CA PRO A 34 13.13 13.89 9.27
C PRO A 34 13.49 12.97 10.44
N VAL A 35 12.91 13.20 11.59
CA VAL A 35 13.00 12.29 12.74
C VAL A 35 12.00 11.16 12.53
N PRO A 36 12.41 9.86 12.60
CA PRO A 36 11.47 8.76 12.58
C PRO A 36 10.43 8.90 13.70
N PHE A 37 9.15 8.81 13.38
CA PHE A 37 8.10 9.01 14.38
C PHE A 37 8.18 7.99 15.54
N THR A 38 8.74 6.80 15.31
CA THR A 38 9.04 5.80 16.33
C THR A 38 10.07 6.27 17.36
N SER A 39 10.85 7.30 17.03
CA SER A 39 11.80 7.95 17.97
C SER A 39 11.13 9.07 18.78
N VAL A 40 9.86 9.38 18.51
CA VAL A 40 9.10 10.42 19.21
C VAL A 40 8.16 9.76 20.21
N LYS A 41 8.26 10.14 21.48
CA LYS A 41 7.39 9.65 22.55
C LYS A 41 6.29 10.68 22.82
N VAL A 42 5.05 10.25 22.65
CA VAL A 42 3.87 11.06 23.01
C VAL A 42 3.26 10.47 24.28
N TRP A 43 3.08 11.31 25.30
CA TRP A 43 2.52 10.85 26.57
C TRP A 43 0.99 10.75 26.50
N ASN A 44 0.42 9.67 27.05
CA ASN A 44 -1.03 9.38 26.97
C ASN A 44 -1.91 10.42 27.64
N ASN A 45 -1.40 11.17 28.62
CA ASN A 45 -2.13 12.22 29.34
C ASN A 45 -2.08 13.58 28.63
N THR A 46 -1.51 13.66 27.43
CA THR A 46 -1.48 14.87 26.61
C THR A 46 -2.61 14.87 25.58
N PHE A 47 -2.88 16.04 24.98
CA PHE A 47 -3.84 16.17 23.89
C PHE A 47 -3.58 15.17 22.75
N TRP A 48 -2.35 15.09 22.28
CA TRP A 48 -1.97 14.17 21.19
C TRP A 48 -2.01 12.71 21.60
N GLY A 49 -1.62 12.40 22.85
CA GLY A 49 -1.69 11.03 23.37
C GLY A 49 -3.13 10.48 23.36
N GLN A 50 -4.09 11.29 23.77
CA GLN A 50 -5.50 10.93 23.72
C GLN A 50 -6.02 10.72 22.29
N ARG A 51 -5.56 11.53 21.32
CA ARG A 51 -5.91 11.39 19.90
C ARG A 51 -5.35 10.11 19.30
N ILE A 52 -4.10 9.78 19.61
CA ILE A 52 -3.46 8.52 19.18
C ILE A 52 -4.23 7.33 19.75
N GLU A 53 -4.61 7.39 21.01
CA GLU A 53 -5.36 6.30 21.65
C GLU A 53 -6.77 6.14 21.06
N THR A 54 -7.46 7.24 20.74
CA THR A 54 -8.74 7.21 20.03
C THR A 54 -8.57 6.63 18.62
N SER A 55 -7.54 7.04 17.90
CA SER A 55 -7.24 6.50 16.57
C SER A 55 -7.04 4.98 16.63
N ARG A 56 -6.23 4.52 17.56
CA ARG A 56 -5.89 3.11 17.74
C ARG A 56 -7.09 2.25 18.12
N LYS A 57 -7.91 2.70 19.10
CA LYS A 57 -8.98 1.89 19.68
C LYS A 57 -10.32 2.03 18.99
N VAL A 58 -10.55 3.14 18.32
CA VAL A 58 -11.86 3.48 17.76
C VAL A 58 -11.80 3.72 16.26
N THR A 59 -10.98 4.69 15.80
CA THR A 59 -11.03 5.14 14.41
C THR A 59 -10.58 4.05 13.44
N ILE A 60 -9.46 3.39 13.68
CA ILE A 60 -8.93 2.34 12.81
C ILE A 60 -9.86 1.11 12.75
N PRO A 61 -10.34 0.55 13.88
CA PRO A 61 -11.32 -0.52 13.83
C PRO A 61 -12.62 -0.13 13.12
N LEU A 62 -13.11 1.10 13.33
CA LEU A 62 -14.29 1.61 12.64
C LEU A 62 -14.05 1.74 11.14
N ALA A 63 -12.88 2.26 10.71
CA ALA A 63 -12.54 2.41 9.31
C ALA A 63 -12.49 1.05 8.59
N PHE A 64 -11.89 0.02 9.19
CA PHE A 64 -11.92 -1.34 8.65
C PHE A 64 -13.35 -1.89 8.56
N SER A 65 -14.15 -1.72 9.61
CA SER A 65 -15.57 -2.13 9.60
C SER A 65 -16.36 -1.42 8.49
N LYS A 66 -16.04 -0.16 8.20
CA LYS A 66 -16.64 0.58 7.10
C LYS A 66 -16.16 0.07 5.74
N CYS A 67 -14.88 -0.23 5.57
CA CYS A 67 -14.39 -0.86 4.34
C CYS A 67 -15.15 -2.16 4.03
N GLU A 68 -15.45 -2.96 5.04
CA GLU A 68 -16.22 -4.20 4.89
C GLU A 68 -17.70 -3.90 4.56
N SER A 69 -18.39 -3.12 5.40
CA SER A 69 -19.83 -2.85 5.28
C SER A 69 -20.21 -2.07 4.03
N GLU A 70 -19.31 -1.20 3.55
CA GLU A 70 -19.51 -0.39 2.33
C GLU A 70 -18.99 -1.11 1.06
N GLY A 71 -18.59 -2.38 1.18
CA GLY A 71 -18.24 -3.21 0.04
C GLY A 71 -16.86 -2.95 -0.57
N ARG A 72 -15.94 -2.26 0.13
CA ARG A 72 -14.59 -1.99 -0.39
C ARG A 72 -13.80 -3.28 -0.67
N TYR A 73 -13.88 -4.27 0.24
CA TYR A 73 -13.26 -5.58 0.01
C TYR A 73 -13.94 -6.35 -1.11
N LYS A 74 -15.26 -6.20 -1.24
CA LYS A 74 -16.04 -6.83 -2.30
C LYS A 74 -15.62 -6.37 -3.70
N ASN A 75 -15.15 -5.13 -3.84
CA ASN A 75 -14.62 -4.63 -5.11
C ASN A 75 -13.39 -5.43 -5.55
N PHE A 76 -12.48 -5.76 -4.64
CA PHE A 76 -11.31 -6.60 -4.94
C PHE A 76 -11.70 -8.05 -5.24
N GLU A 77 -12.63 -8.65 -4.49
CA GLU A 77 -13.12 -10.00 -4.77
C GLU A 77 -13.73 -10.10 -6.18
N ARG A 78 -14.48 -9.08 -6.60
CA ARG A 78 -15.06 -9.01 -7.96
C ARG A 78 -13.97 -8.80 -9.02
N ALA A 79 -13.00 -7.96 -8.75
CA ALA A 79 -11.88 -7.73 -9.67
C ALA A 79 -11.00 -8.97 -9.82
N ALA A 80 -10.88 -9.81 -8.79
CA ALA A 80 -10.25 -11.13 -8.89
C ALA A 80 -11.02 -12.13 -9.77
N HIS A 81 -12.33 -11.89 -9.97
CA HIS A 81 -13.23 -12.71 -10.79
C HIS A 81 -14.09 -11.81 -11.69
N PRO A 82 -13.51 -11.18 -12.73
CA PRO A 82 -14.22 -10.23 -13.58
C PRO A 82 -15.46 -10.85 -14.26
N SER A 83 -16.51 -10.05 -14.44
CA SER A 83 -17.73 -10.50 -15.10
C SER A 83 -18.40 -9.36 -15.88
N ASP A 84 -18.85 -9.65 -17.09
CA ASP A 84 -19.65 -8.74 -17.91
C ASP A 84 -21.02 -8.40 -17.30
N THR A 85 -21.44 -9.16 -16.26
CA THR A 85 -22.71 -8.94 -15.55
C THR A 85 -22.61 -7.92 -14.43
N TYR A 86 -21.42 -7.47 -14.08
CA TYR A 86 -21.24 -6.47 -13.03
C TYR A 86 -21.57 -5.06 -13.53
N ASP A 87 -22.49 -4.41 -12.87
CA ASP A 87 -22.72 -2.97 -13.00
C ASP A 87 -21.79 -2.24 -12.02
N VAL A 88 -20.59 -1.90 -12.51
CA VAL A 88 -19.53 -1.35 -11.66
C VAL A 88 -19.95 -0.01 -11.06
N GLY A 89 -20.63 0.86 -11.83
CA GLY A 89 -21.08 2.16 -11.34
C GLY A 89 -22.12 2.07 -10.21
N LYS A 90 -22.93 0.99 -10.18
CA LYS A 90 -23.87 0.72 -9.09
C LYS A 90 -23.21 0.08 -7.87
N LEU A 91 -22.19 -0.76 -8.10
CA LEU A 91 -21.51 -1.53 -7.05
C LEU A 91 -20.44 -0.72 -6.34
N MET A 92 -19.92 0.31 -6.99
CA MET A 92 -18.80 1.12 -6.55
C MET A 92 -19.13 2.60 -6.81
N PRO A 93 -19.52 3.38 -5.78
CA PRO A 93 -19.91 4.78 -5.95
C PRO A 93 -18.82 5.68 -6.53
N TYR A 94 -17.57 5.44 -6.16
CA TYR A 94 -16.44 6.26 -6.58
C TYR A 94 -15.32 5.42 -7.16
N SER A 95 -14.70 5.90 -8.22
CA SER A 95 -13.58 5.23 -8.90
C SER A 95 -12.34 5.04 -8.03
N PHE A 96 -12.25 5.76 -6.92
CA PHE A 96 -11.14 5.74 -5.98
C PHE A 96 -11.43 4.96 -4.67
N ASP A 97 -12.51 4.21 -4.61
CA ASP A 97 -12.91 3.42 -3.42
C ASP A 97 -11.83 2.44 -2.95
N ASP A 98 -10.96 1.98 -3.86
CA ASP A 98 -9.83 1.11 -3.52
C ASP A 98 -8.85 1.77 -2.54
N THR A 99 -8.81 3.10 -2.47
CA THR A 99 -7.90 3.79 -1.56
C THR A 99 -8.32 3.71 -0.10
N ASP A 100 -9.59 3.42 0.20
CA ASP A 100 -10.08 3.36 1.58
C ASP A 100 -9.36 2.26 2.39
N PRO A 101 -9.29 0.98 1.94
CA PRO A 101 -8.47 -0.02 2.61
C PRO A 101 -6.97 0.32 2.62
N TYR A 102 -6.41 0.92 1.56
CA TYR A 102 -4.99 1.28 1.53
C TYR A 102 -4.63 2.29 2.62
N LYS A 103 -5.40 3.37 2.73
CA LYS A 103 -5.25 4.41 3.77
C LYS A 103 -5.47 3.85 5.18
N THR A 104 -6.44 2.95 5.32
CA THR A 104 -6.72 2.32 6.63
C THR A 104 -5.57 1.41 7.05
N ILE A 105 -5.00 0.63 6.11
CA ILE A 105 -3.80 -0.19 6.36
C ILE A 105 -2.60 0.69 6.69
N GLU A 106 -2.42 1.83 6.01
CA GLU A 106 -1.36 2.79 6.32
C GLU A 106 -1.44 3.27 7.77
N GLY A 107 -2.61 3.81 8.17
CA GLY A 107 -2.82 4.27 9.54
C GLY A 107 -2.65 3.17 10.59
N ALA A 108 -3.15 1.96 10.32
CA ALA A 108 -2.97 0.80 11.18
C ALA A 108 -1.50 0.37 11.28
N SER A 109 -0.74 0.50 10.20
CA SER A 109 0.69 0.19 10.17
C SER A 109 1.51 1.13 11.05
N TYR A 110 1.20 2.43 11.04
CA TYR A 110 1.82 3.38 11.97
C TYR A 110 1.50 3.05 13.43
N VAL A 111 0.28 2.57 13.71
CA VAL A 111 -0.06 2.08 15.06
C VAL A 111 0.77 0.85 15.41
N LEU A 112 0.91 -0.12 14.50
CA LEU A 112 1.69 -1.34 14.75
C LEU A 112 3.18 -1.06 15.04
N GLN A 113 3.75 0.00 14.50
CA GLN A 113 5.15 0.38 14.77
C GLN A 113 5.37 0.84 16.21
N THR A 114 4.34 1.41 16.85
CA THR A 114 4.40 1.95 18.22
C THR A 114 3.70 1.06 19.24
N TYR A 115 2.68 0.33 18.82
CA TYR A 115 1.87 -0.56 19.66
C TYR A 115 1.69 -1.91 18.95
N PRO A 116 2.66 -2.83 19.07
CA PRO A 116 2.59 -4.14 18.42
C PRO A 116 1.31 -4.90 18.81
N ASP A 117 0.53 -5.31 17.80
CA ASP A 117 -0.71 -6.06 17.98
C ASP A 117 -0.80 -7.19 16.94
N LYS A 118 -0.70 -8.44 17.41
CA LYS A 118 -0.74 -9.63 16.56
C LYS A 118 -2.10 -9.82 15.89
N LYS A 119 -3.20 -9.41 16.55
CA LYS A 119 -4.56 -9.55 15.97
C LYS A 119 -4.77 -8.55 14.85
N LEU A 120 -4.37 -7.29 15.04
CA LEU A 120 -4.42 -6.27 14.02
C LEU A 120 -3.55 -6.67 12.82
N LYS A 121 -2.33 -7.16 13.04
CA LYS A 121 -1.47 -7.65 11.96
C LYS A 121 -2.13 -8.79 11.17
N ALA A 122 -2.67 -9.80 11.86
CA ALA A 122 -3.34 -10.93 11.21
C ALA A 122 -4.58 -10.48 10.41
N TYR A 123 -5.33 -9.50 10.92
CA TYR A 123 -6.45 -8.93 10.19
C TYR A 123 -6.00 -8.21 8.91
N ILE A 124 -4.94 -7.40 8.97
CA ILE A 124 -4.37 -6.76 7.78
C ILE A 124 -3.91 -7.83 6.78
N ASP A 125 -3.23 -8.87 7.24
CA ASP A 125 -2.79 -9.98 6.38
C ASP A 125 -3.99 -10.62 5.64
N SER A 126 -5.15 -10.79 6.30
CA SER A 126 -6.38 -11.31 5.67
C SER A 126 -6.98 -10.36 4.65
N VAL A 127 -6.94 -9.05 4.89
CA VAL A 127 -7.35 -8.05 3.89
C VAL A 127 -6.44 -8.08 2.66
N LEU A 128 -5.14 -8.24 2.87
CA LEU A 128 -4.18 -8.37 1.76
C LEU A 128 -4.40 -9.66 0.95
N ASP A 129 -4.93 -10.74 1.57
CA ASP A 129 -5.33 -11.96 0.85
C ASP A 129 -6.53 -11.73 -0.09
N ILE A 130 -7.36 -10.74 0.21
CA ILE A 130 -8.46 -10.31 -0.67
C ILE A 130 -7.94 -9.40 -1.80
N ILE A 131 -7.01 -8.49 -1.49
CA ILE A 131 -6.47 -7.51 -2.45
C ILE A 131 -5.58 -8.17 -3.50
N ALA A 132 -4.69 -9.07 -3.10
CA ALA A 132 -3.66 -9.63 -3.97
C ALA A 132 -4.20 -10.30 -5.25
N PRO A 133 -5.28 -11.12 -5.22
CA PRO A 133 -5.82 -11.77 -6.41
C PRO A 133 -6.45 -10.81 -7.41
N ALA A 134 -6.81 -9.58 -7.01
CA ALA A 134 -7.39 -8.57 -7.88
C ALA A 134 -6.36 -7.92 -8.82
N GLN A 135 -5.06 -8.12 -8.57
CA GLN A 135 -3.99 -7.57 -9.40
C GLN A 135 -3.87 -8.34 -10.71
N GLU A 136 -3.94 -7.64 -11.83
CA GLU A 136 -3.79 -8.23 -13.16
C GLU A 136 -2.35 -8.75 -13.39
N ALA A 137 -2.19 -9.63 -14.37
CA ALA A 137 -0.93 -10.32 -14.64
C ALA A 137 0.24 -9.35 -14.93
N ASP A 138 -0.05 -8.22 -15.54
CA ASP A 138 0.91 -7.16 -15.86
C ASP A 138 1.19 -6.20 -14.68
N GLY A 139 0.53 -6.41 -13.55
CA GLY A 139 0.70 -5.60 -12.34
C GLY A 139 -0.33 -4.50 -12.14
N TYR A 140 -1.20 -4.23 -13.10
CA TYR A 140 -2.26 -3.23 -12.95
C TYR A 140 -3.23 -3.63 -11.83
N LEU A 141 -3.65 -2.65 -11.02
CA LEU A 141 -4.62 -2.87 -9.95
C LEU A 141 -5.52 -1.65 -9.75
N TYR A 142 -6.70 -1.71 -10.32
CA TYR A 142 -7.73 -0.67 -10.22
C TYR A 142 -9.09 -1.29 -10.42
N THR A 143 -9.81 -1.56 -9.32
CA THR A 143 -11.03 -2.39 -9.36
C THR A 143 -12.16 -1.74 -10.12
N ALA A 144 -12.21 -0.41 -10.17
CA ALA A 144 -13.20 0.34 -10.95
C ALA A 144 -13.20 -0.01 -12.45
N ARG A 145 -12.11 -0.60 -12.93
CA ARG A 145 -11.98 -1.09 -14.30
C ARG A 145 -11.99 -2.61 -14.38
N THR A 146 -11.22 -3.26 -13.52
CA THR A 146 -10.96 -4.71 -13.63
C THR A 146 -12.21 -5.56 -13.34
N GLN A 147 -13.17 -5.09 -12.53
CA GLN A 147 -14.41 -5.82 -12.25
C GLN A 147 -15.21 -6.16 -13.52
N ASN A 148 -15.29 -5.24 -14.47
CA ASN A 148 -15.92 -5.43 -15.77
C ASN A 148 -15.14 -4.63 -16.84
N PRO A 149 -14.14 -5.22 -17.50
CA PRO A 149 -13.30 -4.52 -18.48
C PRO A 149 -14.05 -3.99 -19.71
N LYS A 150 -15.21 -4.57 -20.06
CA LYS A 150 -16.04 -4.11 -21.18
C LYS A 150 -16.91 -2.91 -20.80
N HIS A 151 -17.35 -2.87 -19.55
CA HIS A 151 -18.21 -1.81 -19.01
C HIS A 151 -17.66 -1.36 -17.66
N PRO A 152 -16.48 -0.69 -17.63
CA PRO A 152 -15.88 -0.21 -16.39
C PRO A 152 -16.73 0.88 -15.75
N HIS A 153 -16.33 1.29 -14.55
CA HIS A 153 -16.91 2.46 -13.91
C HIS A 153 -16.89 3.66 -14.86
N PHE A 154 -17.97 4.42 -14.94
CA PHE A 154 -18.12 5.53 -15.90
C PHE A 154 -17.04 6.63 -15.78
N TRP A 155 -16.38 6.75 -14.62
CA TRP A 155 -15.24 7.62 -14.44
C TRP A 155 -13.91 7.02 -14.93
N ALA A 156 -13.82 5.71 -15.09
CA ALA A 156 -12.59 5.04 -15.50
C ALA A 156 -12.27 5.20 -17.01
N GLY A 157 -13.27 5.60 -17.81
CA GLY A 157 -13.12 5.73 -19.27
C GLY A 157 -12.98 4.40 -20.01
N ASP A 158 -12.82 4.46 -21.33
CA ASP A 158 -12.79 3.25 -22.18
C ASP A 158 -11.43 2.53 -22.15
N LYS A 159 -10.37 3.24 -21.83
CA LYS A 159 -8.99 2.74 -21.77
C LYS A 159 -8.35 3.14 -20.44
N ARG A 160 -7.34 2.36 -20.00
CA ARG A 160 -6.48 2.74 -18.86
C ARG A 160 -5.94 4.15 -19.10
N TRP A 161 -5.86 4.96 -18.09
CA TRP A 161 -5.29 6.30 -18.02
C TRP A 161 -6.07 7.37 -18.83
N SER A 162 -7.11 7.01 -19.60
CA SER A 162 -7.79 7.92 -20.51
C SER A 162 -8.60 9.04 -19.82
N LYS A 163 -8.88 8.90 -18.54
CA LYS A 163 -9.61 9.85 -17.71
C LYS A 163 -8.81 10.31 -16.48
N GLU A 164 -7.49 10.13 -16.50
CA GLU A 164 -6.65 10.42 -15.34
C GLU A 164 -6.64 11.91 -14.98
N GLU A 165 -6.71 12.78 -15.98
CA GLU A 165 -6.78 14.24 -15.77
C GLU A 165 -8.16 14.72 -15.28
N ASP A 166 -9.17 13.85 -15.36
CA ASP A 166 -10.54 14.16 -14.95
C ASP A 166 -10.88 13.45 -13.61
N LEU A 167 -11.30 12.17 -13.72
CA LEU A 167 -12.02 11.48 -12.65
C LEU A 167 -11.55 10.05 -12.37
N SER A 168 -10.69 9.43 -13.19
CA SER A 168 -10.37 8.00 -13.00
C SER A 168 -9.59 7.73 -11.73
N HIS A 169 -8.66 8.60 -11.37
CA HIS A 169 -7.87 8.45 -10.14
C HIS A 169 -7.01 7.17 -10.10
N GLU A 170 -6.55 6.66 -11.25
CA GLU A 170 -5.72 5.45 -11.31
C GLU A 170 -4.38 5.68 -10.61
N LEU A 171 -3.70 6.80 -10.89
CA LEU A 171 -2.44 7.19 -10.25
C LEU A 171 -2.64 7.58 -8.77
N TYR A 172 -3.81 8.13 -8.41
CA TYR A 172 -4.18 8.37 -7.02
C TYR A 172 -4.29 7.06 -6.23
N ASN A 173 -4.90 6.03 -6.83
CA ASN A 173 -4.99 4.69 -6.24
C ASN A 173 -3.59 4.07 -6.06
N LEU A 174 -2.70 4.17 -7.06
CA LEU A 174 -1.31 3.75 -6.93
C LEU A 174 -0.62 4.46 -5.75
N GLY A 175 -0.76 5.78 -5.68
CA GLY A 175 -0.09 6.58 -4.65
C GLY A 175 -0.44 6.11 -3.25
N HIS A 176 -1.72 5.98 -2.94
CA HIS A 176 -2.17 5.51 -1.62
C HIS A 176 -1.83 4.04 -1.35
N MET A 177 -1.84 3.20 -2.38
CA MET A 177 -1.37 1.82 -2.24
C MET A 177 0.10 1.78 -1.81
N VAL A 178 0.96 2.52 -2.48
CA VAL A 178 2.40 2.57 -2.18
C VAL A 178 2.66 3.11 -0.78
N GLU A 179 1.97 4.19 -0.38
CA GLU A 179 2.07 4.75 0.98
C GLU A 179 1.74 3.68 2.03
N GLY A 180 0.59 3.01 1.88
CA GLY A 180 0.18 1.93 2.77
C GLY A 180 1.14 0.73 2.77
N ALA A 181 1.65 0.36 1.59
CA ALA A 181 2.55 -0.78 1.44
C ALA A 181 3.91 -0.55 2.09
N VAL A 182 4.49 0.64 1.94
CA VAL A 182 5.75 1.01 2.60
C VAL A 182 5.57 1.06 4.11
N ALA A 183 4.48 1.68 4.60
CA ALA A 183 4.18 1.74 6.03
C ALA A 183 4.01 0.33 6.63
N HIS A 184 3.29 -0.57 5.94
CA HIS A 184 3.08 -1.94 6.36
C HIS A 184 4.40 -2.74 6.41
N TRP A 185 5.24 -2.62 5.39
CA TRP A 185 6.54 -3.26 5.38
C TRP A 185 7.45 -2.75 6.51
N GLN A 186 7.48 -1.44 6.75
CA GLN A 186 8.25 -0.85 7.85
C GLN A 186 7.77 -1.34 9.22
N ALA A 187 6.45 -1.52 9.39
CA ALA A 187 5.86 -1.97 10.65
C ALA A 187 6.06 -3.46 10.92
N THR A 188 6.04 -4.28 9.89
CA THR A 188 5.90 -5.75 10.03
C THR A 188 7.04 -6.56 9.43
N GLY A 189 7.83 -5.97 8.55
CA GLY A 189 8.82 -6.67 7.71
C GLY A 189 8.20 -7.50 6.58
N SER A 190 6.87 -7.60 6.49
CA SER A 190 6.18 -8.37 5.46
C SER A 190 6.24 -7.66 4.11
N ARG A 191 6.68 -8.37 3.09
CA ARG A 191 6.74 -7.86 1.72
C ARG A 191 5.41 -8.00 0.95
N LYS A 192 4.42 -8.69 1.50
CA LYS A 192 3.20 -9.05 0.78
C LYS A 192 2.53 -7.85 0.08
N PHE A 193 2.30 -6.77 0.82
CA PHE A 193 1.69 -5.56 0.24
C PHE A 193 2.70 -4.76 -0.60
N LEU A 194 3.97 -4.74 -0.18
CA LEU A 194 5.03 -4.05 -0.90
C LEU A 194 5.24 -4.64 -2.30
N ASP A 195 5.21 -5.96 -2.45
CA ASP A 195 5.38 -6.61 -3.75
C ASP A 195 4.20 -6.35 -4.70
N ILE A 196 2.97 -6.24 -4.19
CA ILE A 196 1.79 -5.80 -4.97
C ILE A 196 2.01 -4.36 -5.47
N ALA A 197 2.44 -3.45 -4.59
CA ALA A 197 2.68 -2.06 -4.93
C ALA A 197 3.82 -1.87 -5.94
N ILE A 198 4.92 -2.63 -5.81
CA ILE A 198 6.03 -2.62 -6.77
C ILE A 198 5.55 -3.05 -8.16
N ARG A 199 4.79 -4.15 -8.25
CA ARG A 199 4.26 -4.60 -9.56
C ARG A 199 3.34 -3.57 -10.20
N TYR A 200 2.54 -2.85 -9.42
CA TYR A 200 1.71 -1.79 -9.97
C TYR A 200 2.55 -0.57 -10.39
N ALA A 201 3.54 -0.19 -9.62
CA ALA A 201 4.49 0.86 -10.01
C ALA A 201 5.24 0.50 -11.31
N ASP A 202 5.68 -0.74 -11.46
CA ASP A 202 6.32 -1.24 -12.70
C ASP A 202 5.35 -1.18 -13.91
N CYS A 203 4.06 -1.48 -13.70
CA CYS A 203 3.02 -1.32 -14.72
C CYS A 203 2.91 0.15 -15.16
N VAL A 204 2.82 1.08 -14.21
CA VAL A 204 2.73 2.51 -14.50
C VAL A 204 3.96 2.99 -15.29
N VAL A 205 5.16 2.58 -14.90
CA VAL A 205 6.40 2.96 -15.61
C VAL A 205 6.40 2.49 -17.07
N ARG A 206 5.82 1.33 -17.36
CA ARG A 206 5.69 0.83 -18.72
C ARG A 206 4.64 1.59 -19.53
N GLU A 207 3.53 1.97 -18.91
CA GLU A 207 2.34 2.46 -19.61
C GLU A 207 2.20 3.99 -19.60
N VAL A 208 2.77 4.69 -18.62
CA VAL A 208 2.65 6.13 -18.44
C VAL A 208 4.00 6.81 -18.66
N GLY A 209 4.04 7.85 -19.47
CA GLY A 209 5.26 8.62 -19.74
C GLY A 209 5.27 9.30 -21.10
N PRO A 210 6.40 9.91 -21.46
CA PRO A 210 6.52 10.70 -22.69
C PRO A 210 6.91 9.89 -23.93
N ASN A 211 7.15 8.58 -23.82
CA ASN A 211 7.65 7.78 -24.93
C ASN A 211 6.51 7.35 -25.88
N PRO A 212 6.80 7.05 -27.15
CA PRO A 212 5.81 6.50 -28.07
C PRO A 212 5.13 5.25 -27.50
N GLY A 213 3.80 5.24 -27.51
CA GLY A 213 2.98 4.15 -26.99
C GLY A 213 2.63 4.24 -25.49
N GLN A 214 3.22 5.19 -24.77
CA GLN A 214 2.83 5.49 -23.38
C GLN A 214 1.71 6.54 -23.34
N ALA A 215 0.90 6.48 -22.28
CA ALA A 215 -0.07 7.53 -21.98
C ALA A 215 0.66 8.74 -21.39
N CYS A 216 0.59 9.88 -22.07
CA CYS A 216 1.12 11.15 -21.58
C CYS A 216 -0.01 11.86 -20.82
N VAL A 217 -0.09 11.64 -19.52
CA VAL A 217 -1.15 12.15 -18.64
C VAL A 217 -0.54 12.82 -17.40
N VAL A 218 -1.27 13.78 -16.87
CA VAL A 218 -0.94 14.45 -15.60
C VAL A 218 -1.95 13.99 -14.54
N PRO A 219 -1.50 13.44 -13.41
CA PRO A 219 -2.42 13.02 -12.35
C PRO A 219 -3.13 14.22 -11.75
N GLY A 220 -4.42 14.07 -11.44
CA GLY A 220 -5.21 15.09 -10.77
C GLY A 220 -4.75 15.36 -9.31
N HIS A 221 -3.96 14.44 -8.75
CA HIS A 221 -3.39 14.52 -7.39
C HIS A 221 -1.92 14.08 -7.40
N GLN A 222 -1.07 14.82 -6.69
CA GLN A 222 0.40 14.60 -6.64
C GLN A 222 0.84 13.49 -5.67
N ILE A 223 -0.04 12.57 -5.31
CA ILE A 223 0.27 11.49 -4.37
C ILE A 223 1.18 10.42 -5.01
N ALA A 224 1.04 10.17 -6.30
CA ALA A 224 1.84 9.15 -7.00
C ALA A 224 3.33 9.50 -6.98
N GLU A 225 3.69 10.75 -7.24
CA GLU A 225 5.09 11.22 -7.26
C GLU A 225 5.73 11.09 -5.88
N MET A 226 5.02 11.53 -4.83
CA MET A 226 5.50 11.41 -3.45
C MET A 226 5.69 9.94 -3.06
N ALA A 227 4.73 9.11 -3.39
CA ALA A 227 4.72 7.70 -3.06
C ALA A 227 5.84 6.92 -3.78
N LEU A 228 6.08 7.19 -5.06
CA LEU A 228 7.17 6.58 -5.82
C LEU A 228 8.54 6.98 -5.26
N CYS A 229 8.73 8.23 -4.84
CA CYS A 229 9.93 8.66 -4.11
C CYS A 229 10.09 7.88 -2.80
N LYS A 230 9.01 7.69 -2.05
CA LYS A 230 9.01 6.93 -0.80
C LYS A 230 9.32 5.45 -1.04
N LEU A 231 8.78 4.87 -2.12
CA LEU A 231 9.06 3.49 -2.53
C LEU A 231 10.55 3.30 -2.84
N TYR A 232 11.14 4.23 -3.60
CA TYR A 232 12.57 4.22 -3.89
C TYR A 232 13.43 4.30 -2.62
N LEU A 233 13.10 5.22 -1.72
CA LEU A 233 13.83 5.35 -0.45
C LEU A 233 13.71 4.10 0.43
N ALA A 234 12.59 3.39 0.35
CA ALA A 234 12.35 2.17 1.12
C ALA A 234 13.07 0.95 0.52
N THR A 235 13.12 0.83 -0.80
CA THR A 235 13.58 -0.38 -1.48
C THR A 235 14.98 -0.26 -2.08
N GLY A 236 15.46 0.95 -2.35
CA GLY A 236 16.69 1.21 -3.10
C GLY A 236 16.57 0.88 -4.60
N VAL A 237 15.39 0.47 -5.07
CA VAL A 237 15.13 0.14 -6.47
C VAL A 237 14.71 1.42 -7.19
N ALA A 238 15.59 1.93 -8.04
CA ALA A 238 15.22 3.04 -8.94
C ALA A 238 14.17 2.54 -9.95
N VAL A 239 13.13 3.33 -10.17
CA VAL A 239 12.29 3.18 -11.35
C VAL A 239 13.22 3.31 -12.56
N PRO A 240 13.26 2.34 -13.50
CA PRO A 240 14.13 2.43 -14.66
C PRO A 240 13.85 3.73 -15.40
N GLN A 241 14.82 4.63 -15.42
CA GLN A 241 14.72 5.78 -16.30
C GLN A 241 14.76 5.24 -17.73
N SER A 242 13.68 5.42 -18.49
CA SER A 242 13.67 5.20 -19.93
C SER A 242 14.83 6.03 -20.50
N GLY A 243 15.85 5.32 -21.01
CA GLY A 243 17.14 5.91 -21.32
C GLY A 243 17.01 7.09 -22.28
N HIS A 244 17.27 8.27 -21.82
CA HIS A 244 17.76 9.35 -22.67
C HIS A 244 19.20 8.99 -23.04
N LYS A 245 19.37 8.23 -24.12
CA LYS A 245 20.63 8.30 -24.86
C LYS A 245 20.69 9.70 -25.47
N LYS A 246 21.67 10.49 -24.97
CA LYS A 246 22.06 11.72 -25.64
C LYS A 246 22.54 11.47 -27.05
#